data_a1dfcf5a5da929c5257d2b3febfffbbb
#
_entry.id   a1dfcf5a5da929c5257d2b3febfffbbb
#
_cell.length_a   1.000
_cell.length_b   1.000
_cell.length_c   1.000
_cell.angle_alpha   90.00
_cell.angle_beta   90.00
_cell.angle_gamma   90.00
#
_symmetry.space_group_name_H-M   'P 1'
#
loop_
_entity.id
_entity.type
_entity.pdbx_description
1 polymer ?
#
loop_
_entity_poly.entity_id
_entity_poly.type
_entity_poly.pdbx_seq_one_letter_code
_entity_poly.pdbx_strand_id
1 'polypeptide(L)'
;LENNKYAAVIRFRWIILLILFALVALLFGIWRITGHAEEKDAEKIVPATIDVLPSVDNRGDFIPDTMDVPGFSDITLTDEYKNIIFYNPSSNYCMLKYTIISDGICLYESGYLHPGDVVEADIFNRLVKGIYSVEIIATGYTEEAKELNSVRQNINITRN
;
A
#
# COMPACT_ATOMS: atom_id res chain seq x y z
N LEU A 1 16.11 -68.01 -2.29
CA LEU A 1 16.87 -66.92 -2.98
C LEU A 1 15.96 -65.91 -3.72
N GLU A 2 14.68 -66.21 -3.97
CA GLU A 2 13.75 -65.33 -4.70
C GLU A 2 13.16 -64.20 -3.84
N ASN A 3 12.88 -64.45 -2.56
CA ASN A 3 12.27 -63.46 -1.66
C ASN A 3 13.10 -62.19 -1.43
N ASN A 4 14.43 -62.25 -1.62
CA ASN A 4 15.30 -61.09 -1.42
C ASN A 4 15.25 -60.06 -2.57
N LYS A 5 14.90 -60.53 -3.79
CA LYS A 5 14.79 -59.62 -4.97
C LYS A 5 13.54 -58.75 -4.88
N TYR A 6 12.42 -59.30 -4.44
CA TYR A 6 11.17 -58.51 -4.27
C TYR A 6 11.28 -57.46 -3.16
N ALA A 7 11.94 -57.81 -2.05
CA ALA A 7 12.17 -56.87 -0.96
C ALA A 7 13.07 -55.71 -1.38
N ALA A 8 14.07 -55.95 -2.23
CA ALA A 8 14.95 -54.88 -2.77
C ALA A 8 14.19 -53.94 -3.72
N VAL A 9 13.33 -54.49 -4.59
CA VAL A 9 12.53 -53.70 -5.54
C VAL A 9 11.48 -52.82 -4.80
N ILE A 10 10.85 -53.36 -3.77
CA ILE A 10 9.88 -52.60 -2.95
C ILE A 10 10.59 -51.45 -2.23
N ARG A 11 11.75 -51.68 -1.62
CA ARG A 11 12.53 -50.62 -0.95
C ARG A 11 12.97 -49.53 -1.93
N PHE A 12 13.39 -49.92 -3.14
CA PHE A 12 13.81 -48.97 -4.17
C PHE A 12 12.65 -48.09 -4.65
N ARG A 13 11.43 -48.63 -4.79
CA ARG A 13 10.24 -47.86 -5.16
C ARG A 13 9.86 -46.86 -4.06
N TRP A 14 9.97 -47.22 -2.79
CA TRP A 14 9.72 -46.30 -1.67
C TRP A 14 10.75 -45.18 -1.60
N ILE A 15 12.01 -45.45 -1.89
CA ILE A 15 13.06 -44.42 -1.93
C ILE A 15 12.78 -43.43 -3.07
N ILE A 16 12.37 -43.89 -4.24
CA ILE A 16 11.98 -42.97 -5.35
C ILE A 16 10.80 -42.09 -4.97
N LEU A 17 9.77 -42.65 -4.31
CA LEU A 17 8.61 -41.88 -3.84
C LEU A 17 9.00 -40.80 -2.81
N LEU A 18 9.90 -41.13 -1.90
CA LEU A 18 10.40 -40.15 -0.91
C LEU A 18 11.19 -39.02 -1.56
N ILE A 19 12.04 -39.35 -2.55
CA ILE A 19 12.79 -38.34 -3.30
C ILE A 19 11.82 -37.42 -4.08
N LEU A 20 10.81 -38.01 -4.74
CA LEU A 20 9.81 -37.25 -5.49
C LEU A 20 9.02 -36.33 -4.58
N PHE A 21 8.61 -36.80 -3.39
CA PHE A 21 7.89 -36.01 -2.40
C PHE A 21 8.76 -34.86 -1.86
N ALA A 22 10.04 -35.12 -1.58
CA ALA A 22 10.98 -34.08 -1.14
C ALA A 22 11.19 -33.01 -2.23
N LEU A 23 11.26 -33.40 -3.51
CA LEU A 23 11.37 -32.48 -4.65
C LEU A 23 10.14 -31.59 -4.79
N VAL A 24 8.94 -32.17 -4.67
CA VAL A 24 7.67 -31.42 -4.72
C VAL A 24 7.56 -30.45 -3.56
N ALA A 25 7.94 -30.87 -2.34
CA ALA A 25 7.95 -30.02 -1.17
C ALA A 25 8.94 -28.84 -1.31
N LEU A 26 10.09 -29.10 -1.93
CA LEU A 26 11.11 -28.09 -2.18
C LEU A 26 10.65 -27.07 -3.24
N LEU A 27 10.03 -27.54 -4.32
CA LEU A 27 9.43 -26.69 -5.35
C LEU A 27 8.27 -25.83 -4.77
N PHE A 28 7.45 -26.41 -3.91
CA PHE A 28 6.37 -25.70 -3.24
C PHE A 28 6.91 -24.66 -2.26
N GLY A 29 8.01 -24.97 -1.56
CA GLY A 29 8.71 -24.02 -0.68
C GLY A 29 9.28 -22.83 -1.47
N ILE A 30 9.94 -23.09 -2.60
CA ILE A 30 10.46 -22.06 -3.51
C ILE A 30 9.31 -21.23 -4.07
N TRP A 31 8.22 -21.86 -4.52
CA TRP A 31 7.05 -21.15 -5.04
C TRP A 31 6.41 -20.22 -3.97
N ARG A 32 6.38 -20.65 -2.70
CA ARG A 32 5.90 -19.82 -1.61
C ARG A 32 6.81 -18.62 -1.31
N ILE A 33 8.13 -18.79 -1.48
CA ILE A 33 9.11 -17.71 -1.22
C ILE A 33 9.13 -16.73 -2.40
N THR A 34 9.01 -17.21 -3.64
CA THR A 34 9.06 -16.38 -4.85
C THR A 34 7.68 -15.84 -5.27
N GLY A 35 6.59 -16.53 -4.91
CA GLY A 35 5.22 -16.13 -5.26
C GLY A 35 4.60 -15.08 -4.33
N HIS A 36 5.29 -14.67 -3.28
CA HIS A 36 4.87 -13.58 -2.38
C HIS A 36 5.84 -12.39 -2.41
N ALA A 37 6.65 -12.25 -3.45
CA ALA A 37 6.98 -10.91 -3.89
C ALA A 37 5.68 -10.37 -4.53
N GLU A 38 4.72 -9.91 -3.72
CA GLU A 38 3.77 -8.91 -4.19
C GLU A 38 4.64 -7.82 -4.79
N GLU A 39 4.66 -7.78 -6.13
CA GLU A 39 4.97 -6.58 -6.85
C GLU A 39 3.94 -5.58 -6.32
N LYS A 40 4.31 -4.83 -5.26
CA LYS A 40 3.60 -3.62 -4.89
C LYS A 40 3.64 -2.83 -6.17
N ASP A 41 2.48 -2.75 -6.85
CA ASP A 41 2.33 -1.88 -8.00
C ASP A 41 3.01 -0.58 -7.62
N ALA A 42 4.08 -0.25 -8.34
CA ALA A 42 4.88 0.92 -8.02
C ALA A 42 3.91 2.09 -8.09
N GLU A 43 3.53 2.62 -6.93
CA GLU A 43 2.59 3.72 -6.80
C GLU A 43 3.08 4.82 -7.74
N LYS A 44 2.25 5.18 -8.70
CA LYS A 44 2.62 6.17 -9.70
C LYS A 44 2.59 7.56 -9.05
N ILE A 45 3.72 7.93 -8.47
CA ILE A 45 3.94 9.30 -7.99
C ILE A 45 4.10 10.17 -9.23
N VAL A 46 3.17 11.08 -9.44
CA VAL A 46 3.21 12.03 -10.55
C VAL A 46 3.65 13.38 -9.99
N PRO A 47 4.78 13.94 -10.44
CA PRO A 47 5.12 15.30 -10.03
C PRO A 47 4.00 16.24 -10.48
N ALA A 48 3.55 17.10 -9.56
CA ALA A 48 2.41 17.97 -9.79
C ALA A 48 2.72 19.01 -10.86
N THR A 49 2.26 18.78 -12.07
CA THR A 49 2.10 19.82 -13.10
C THR A 49 0.60 20.18 -13.15
N ILE A 50 -0.01 20.48 -12.00
CA ILE A 50 -1.41 20.88 -11.96
C ILE A 50 -1.43 22.37 -11.64
N ASP A 51 -1.80 23.19 -12.62
CA ASP A 51 -2.01 24.65 -12.53
C ASP A 51 -3.15 25.06 -11.54
N VAL A 52 -3.57 24.16 -10.64
CA VAL A 52 -4.74 24.37 -9.75
C VAL A 52 -4.42 24.18 -8.27
N LEU A 53 -3.20 23.80 -7.92
CA LEU A 53 -2.82 23.87 -6.50
C LEU A 53 -2.62 25.33 -6.14
N PRO A 54 -3.33 25.88 -5.13
CA PRO A 54 -3.06 27.22 -4.67
C PRO A 54 -1.61 27.26 -4.21
N SER A 55 -0.74 27.87 -5.04
CA SER A 55 0.61 28.19 -4.62
C SER A 55 0.49 29.32 -3.60
N VAL A 56 0.23 28.96 -2.36
CA VAL A 56 0.41 29.87 -1.26
C VAL A 56 1.90 29.94 -1.02
N ASP A 57 2.57 30.79 -1.78
CA ASP A 57 3.95 31.16 -1.52
C ASP A 57 4.03 32.04 -0.25
N ASN A 58 3.51 31.51 0.82
CA ASN A 58 3.70 32.04 2.18
C ASN A 58 4.85 31.27 2.82
N ARG A 59 6.05 31.39 2.23
CA ARG A 59 7.28 31.10 2.95
C ARG A 59 7.52 32.20 3.99
N GLY A 60 6.53 32.41 4.86
CA GLY A 60 6.74 33.08 6.15
C GLY A 60 7.68 32.22 6.97
N ASP A 61 8.30 32.83 7.97
CA ASP A 61 9.35 32.27 8.82
C ASP A 61 9.21 30.77 9.05
N PHE A 62 10.27 30.02 8.72
CA PHE A 62 10.40 28.58 8.89
C PHE A 62 9.93 28.17 10.30
N ILE A 63 8.81 27.45 10.38
CA ILE A 63 8.34 26.78 11.59
C ILE A 63 8.52 25.27 11.33
N PRO A 64 9.64 24.67 11.78
CA PRO A 64 9.97 23.28 11.47
C PRO A 64 8.97 22.25 11.98
N ASP A 65 8.11 22.64 12.94
CA ASP A 65 7.19 21.74 13.62
C ASP A 65 5.76 21.80 13.05
N THR A 66 5.52 22.55 11.98
CA THR A 66 4.20 22.63 11.34
C THR A 66 4.22 21.96 9.96
N MET A 67 3.16 21.25 9.65
CA MET A 67 2.89 20.71 8.34
C MET A 67 1.50 21.14 7.89
N ASP A 68 1.37 21.52 6.64
CA ASP A 68 0.09 21.77 6.00
C ASP A 68 -0.47 20.46 5.47
N VAL A 69 -1.70 20.12 5.87
CA VAL A 69 -2.40 18.93 5.40
C VAL A 69 -3.70 19.36 4.73
N PRO A 70 -3.99 18.89 3.50
CA PRO A 70 -5.25 19.19 2.84
C PRO A 70 -6.45 18.73 3.68
N GLY A 71 -7.52 19.55 3.71
CA GLY A 71 -8.79 19.13 4.27
C GLY A 71 -9.55 18.23 3.29
N PHE A 72 -10.16 17.17 3.81
CA PHE A 72 -11.01 16.27 3.04
C PHE A 72 -12.47 16.45 3.46
N SER A 73 -13.39 16.44 2.49
CA SER A 73 -14.83 16.35 2.68
C SER A 73 -15.31 14.94 2.32
N ASP A 74 -16.58 14.66 2.54
CA ASP A 74 -17.19 13.40 2.08
C ASP A 74 -16.97 13.20 0.59
N ILE A 75 -16.62 11.98 0.19
CA ILE A 75 -16.20 11.59 -1.16
C ILE A 75 -17.22 10.62 -1.75
N THR A 76 -17.57 10.79 -3.03
CA THR A 76 -18.37 9.82 -3.76
C THR A 76 -17.52 9.21 -4.89
N LEU A 77 -17.30 7.91 -4.81
CA LEU A 77 -16.62 7.12 -5.84
C LEU A 77 -17.65 6.53 -6.82
N THR A 78 -17.37 6.68 -8.10
CA THR A 78 -18.19 6.16 -9.21
C THR A 78 -17.29 5.46 -10.23
N ASP A 79 -17.90 4.82 -11.23
CA ASP A 79 -17.12 4.22 -12.34
C ASP A 79 -16.29 5.25 -13.13
N GLU A 80 -16.66 6.53 -13.05
CA GLU A 80 -15.94 7.64 -13.68
C GLU A 80 -14.86 8.22 -12.77
N TYR A 81 -15.12 8.29 -11.45
CA TYR A 81 -14.22 8.86 -10.43
C TYR A 81 -13.88 7.79 -9.40
N LYS A 82 -12.82 7.02 -9.67
CA LYS A 82 -12.42 5.84 -8.89
C LYS A 82 -11.36 6.13 -7.83
N ASN A 83 -10.60 7.21 -8.03
CA ASN A 83 -9.41 7.48 -7.25
C ASN A 83 -9.62 8.66 -6.30
N ILE A 84 -8.98 8.59 -5.15
CA ILE A 84 -8.81 9.73 -4.25
C ILE A 84 -7.44 10.31 -4.51
N ILE A 85 -7.37 11.64 -4.67
CA ILE A 85 -6.09 12.32 -4.91
C ILE A 85 -5.55 12.81 -3.57
N PHE A 86 -4.33 12.38 -3.23
CA PHE A 86 -3.55 12.91 -2.13
C PHE A 86 -2.36 13.69 -2.66
N TYR A 87 -1.97 14.73 -1.96
CA TYR A 87 -0.80 15.50 -2.32
C TYR A 87 -0.10 16.05 -1.07
N ASN A 88 1.18 16.31 -1.21
CA ASN A 88 1.95 17.04 -0.22
C ASN A 88 2.11 18.48 -0.71
N PRO A 89 1.55 19.49 0.01
CA PRO A 89 1.75 20.89 -0.35
C PRO A 89 3.23 21.23 -0.55
N SER A 90 3.53 22.00 -1.60
CA SER A 90 4.91 22.40 -1.90
C SER A 90 5.51 23.32 -0.84
N SER A 91 4.66 23.90 0.03
CA SER A 91 5.05 24.69 1.19
C SER A 91 5.60 23.88 2.35
N ASN A 92 5.33 22.58 2.39
CA ASN A 92 5.83 21.69 3.44
C ASN A 92 7.35 21.50 3.38
N TYR A 93 7.97 21.25 4.53
CA TYR A 93 9.37 20.91 4.67
C TYR A 93 9.60 19.44 5.03
N CYS A 94 8.52 18.64 5.08
CA CYS A 94 8.55 17.23 5.42
C CYS A 94 7.88 16.41 4.32
N MET A 95 8.20 15.13 4.28
CA MET A 95 7.43 14.18 3.49
C MET A 95 6.11 13.89 4.19
N LEU A 96 5.05 13.62 3.41
CA LEU A 96 3.77 13.14 3.93
C LEU A 96 3.54 11.69 3.50
N LYS A 97 2.88 10.93 4.38
CA LYS A 97 2.37 9.60 4.09
C LYS A 97 0.90 9.56 4.50
N TYR A 98 0.05 9.07 3.58
CA TYR A 98 -1.39 8.96 3.81
C TYR A 98 -1.80 7.53 4.07
N THR A 99 -2.71 7.35 5.02
CA THR A 99 -3.34 6.07 5.32
C THR A 99 -4.84 6.25 5.40
N ILE A 100 -5.61 5.36 4.78
CA ILE A 100 -7.08 5.31 4.89
C ILE A 100 -7.45 4.07 5.70
N ILE A 101 -8.18 4.26 6.79
CA ILE A 101 -8.65 3.19 7.66
C ILE A 101 -10.18 3.21 7.72
N SER A 102 -10.82 2.04 7.60
CA SER A 102 -12.24 1.83 7.88
C SER A 102 -12.40 0.62 8.78
N ASP A 103 -13.13 0.77 9.88
CA ASP A 103 -13.39 -0.30 10.85
C ASP A 103 -12.12 -1.03 11.33
N GLY A 104 -11.00 -0.28 11.47
CA GLY A 104 -9.71 -0.82 11.86
C GLY A 104 -8.94 -1.54 10.74
N ILE A 105 -9.48 -1.58 9.53
CA ILE A 105 -8.85 -2.19 8.35
C ILE A 105 -8.18 -1.09 7.52
N CYS A 106 -6.89 -1.25 7.19
CA CYS A 106 -6.18 -0.36 6.28
C CYS A 106 -6.66 -0.61 4.85
N LEU A 107 -7.36 0.35 4.27
CA LEU A 107 -7.83 0.31 2.89
C LEU A 107 -6.75 0.77 1.91
N TYR A 108 -5.91 1.72 2.32
CA TYR A 108 -4.86 2.29 1.49
C TYR A 108 -3.74 2.85 2.37
N GLU A 109 -2.52 2.76 1.88
CA GLU A 109 -1.35 3.39 2.45
C GLU A 109 -0.46 3.88 1.30
N SER A 110 -0.13 5.17 1.27
CA SER A 110 0.75 5.75 0.25
C SER A 110 2.22 5.46 0.53
N GLY A 111 3.07 5.70 -0.47
CA GLY A 111 4.50 5.95 -0.25
C GLY A 111 4.75 7.29 0.46
N TYR A 112 6.03 7.64 0.60
CA TYR A 112 6.42 8.97 1.06
C TYR A 112 6.30 9.97 -0.08
N LEU A 113 5.48 11.01 0.12
CA LEU A 113 5.29 12.09 -0.84
C LEU A 113 6.19 13.26 -0.44
N HIS A 114 7.13 13.62 -1.29
CA HIS A 114 7.92 14.84 -1.11
C HIS A 114 7.06 16.09 -1.34
N PRO A 115 7.46 17.27 -0.84
CA PRO A 115 6.73 18.50 -1.10
C PRO A 115 6.50 18.73 -2.61
N GLY A 116 5.22 18.89 -2.99
CA GLY A 116 4.78 19.02 -4.38
C GLY A 116 4.36 17.70 -5.06
N ASP A 117 4.58 16.55 -4.44
CA ASP A 117 4.13 15.25 -5.00
C ASP A 117 2.62 15.06 -4.86
N VAL A 118 2.07 14.31 -5.82
CA VAL A 118 0.66 13.91 -5.90
C VAL A 118 0.59 12.41 -6.13
N VAL A 119 -0.38 11.74 -5.49
CA VAL A 119 -0.66 10.32 -5.67
C VAL A 119 -2.16 10.08 -5.80
N GLU A 120 -2.53 9.09 -6.61
CA GLU A 120 -3.89 8.62 -6.79
C GLU A 120 -4.09 7.30 -6.03
N ALA A 121 -4.99 7.32 -5.04
CA ALA A 121 -5.34 6.14 -4.27
C ALA A 121 -6.52 5.40 -4.92
N ASP A 122 -6.28 4.25 -5.55
CA ASP A 122 -7.33 3.36 -6.06
C ASP A 122 -7.86 2.47 -4.93
N ILE A 123 -8.96 2.89 -4.31
CA ILE A 123 -9.69 2.08 -3.33
C ILE A 123 -11.05 1.61 -3.85
N PHE A 124 -11.46 2.05 -5.04
CA PHE A 124 -12.77 1.73 -5.60
C PHE A 124 -13.01 0.22 -5.69
N ASN A 125 -12.02 -0.53 -6.14
CA ASN A 125 -12.11 -1.97 -6.31
C ASN A 125 -12.02 -2.76 -5.00
N ARG A 126 -11.61 -2.10 -3.91
CA ARG A 126 -11.55 -2.69 -2.54
C ARG A 126 -12.85 -2.55 -1.76
N LEU A 127 -13.75 -1.69 -2.24
CA LEU A 127 -15.04 -1.41 -1.60
C LEU A 127 -16.17 -2.08 -2.39
N VAL A 128 -17.19 -2.57 -1.72
CA VAL A 128 -18.49 -2.91 -2.33
C VAL A 128 -19.38 -1.66 -2.34
N LYS A 129 -20.51 -1.66 -3.04
CA LYS A 129 -21.44 -0.52 -3.02
C LYS A 129 -21.93 -0.26 -1.59
N GLY A 130 -21.87 1.00 -1.17
CA GLY A 130 -22.26 1.38 0.19
C GLY A 130 -21.61 2.68 0.66
N ILE A 131 -21.83 2.99 1.94
CA ILE A 131 -21.25 4.15 2.63
C ILE A 131 -20.30 3.63 3.70
N TYR A 132 -19.10 4.18 3.74
CA TYR A 132 -18.02 3.81 4.66
C TYR A 132 -17.60 5.03 5.46
N SER A 133 -17.62 4.92 6.79
CA SER A 133 -16.95 5.89 7.63
C SER A 133 -15.46 5.56 7.65
N VAL A 134 -14.62 6.49 7.25
CA VAL A 134 -13.18 6.29 7.15
C VAL A 134 -12.42 7.35 7.92
N GLU A 135 -11.28 6.97 8.46
CA GLU A 135 -10.28 7.87 9.01
C GLU A 135 -9.15 8.02 7.98
N ILE A 136 -8.89 9.23 7.52
CA ILE A 136 -7.72 9.58 6.73
C ILE A 136 -6.66 10.12 7.69
N ILE A 137 -5.49 9.51 7.67
CA ILE A 137 -4.35 9.90 8.51
C ILE A 137 -3.25 10.42 7.58
N ALA A 138 -2.85 11.66 7.77
CA ALA A 138 -1.67 12.23 7.14
C ALA A 138 -0.55 12.30 8.18
N THR A 139 0.54 11.60 7.97
CA THR A 139 1.70 11.57 8.87
C THR A 139 2.88 12.22 8.20
N GLY A 140 3.52 13.17 8.90
CA GLY A 140 4.76 13.81 8.46
C GLY A 140 5.99 12.96 8.77
N TYR A 141 6.99 13.04 7.90
CA TYR A 141 8.28 12.36 8.07
C TYR A 141 9.44 13.28 7.66
N THR A 142 10.57 13.15 8.36
CA THR A 142 11.83 13.78 7.91
C THR A 142 12.39 13.05 6.68
N GLU A 143 13.39 13.62 6.04
CA GLU A 143 14.13 12.98 4.93
C GLU A 143 14.74 11.62 5.33
N GLU A 144 15.09 11.44 6.61
CA GLU A 144 15.60 10.17 7.16
C GLU A 144 14.45 9.21 7.55
N ALA A 145 13.21 9.48 7.14
CA ALA A 145 12.02 8.70 7.44
C ALA A 145 11.69 8.60 8.95
N LYS A 146 12.10 9.58 9.75
CA LYS A 146 11.67 9.71 11.14
C LYS A 146 10.28 10.33 11.19
N GLU A 147 9.36 9.67 11.89
CA GLU A 147 8.00 10.14 12.09
C GLU A 147 7.96 11.45 12.88
N LEU A 148 7.14 12.37 12.43
CA LEU A 148 6.79 13.65 13.04
C LEU A 148 5.35 13.58 13.59
N ASN A 149 4.57 14.62 13.33
CA ASN A 149 3.17 14.71 13.75
C ASN A 149 2.24 14.02 12.74
N SER A 150 1.05 13.63 13.22
CA SER A 150 -0.03 13.10 12.38
C SER A 150 -1.30 13.93 12.53
N VAL A 151 -2.00 14.16 11.42
CA VAL A 151 -3.33 14.77 11.37
C VAL A 151 -4.33 13.68 10.98
N ARG A 152 -5.47 13.62 11.66
CA ARG A 152 -6.54 12.66 11.43
C ARG A 152 -7.83 13.36 11.05
N GLN A 153 -8.49 12.88 10.02
CA GLN A 153 -9.76 13.42 9.53
C GLN A 153 -10.74 12.26 9.29
N ASN A 154 -11.95 12.39 9.84
CA ASN A 154 -13.02 11.44 9.63
C ASN A 154 -13.95 11.96 8.54
N ILE A 155 -14.21 11.16 7.52
CA ILE A 155 -15.11 11.46 6.41
C ILE A 155 -15.94 10.23 6.06
N ASN A 156 -16.96 10.42 5.21
CA ASN A 156 -17.67 9.31 4.60
C ASN A 156 -17.23 9.13 3.15
N ILE A 157 -17.00 7.87 2.76
CA ILE A 157 -16.80 7.50 1.35
C ILE A 157 -18.03 6.71 0.90
N THR A 158 -18.71 7.23 -0.12
CA THR A 158 -19.83 6.54 -0.77
C THR A 158 -19.33 5.90 -2.05
N ARG A 159 -19.50 4.56 -2.19
CA ARG A 159 -19.28 3.86 -3.45
C ARG A 159 -20.64 3.54 -4.10
N ASN A 160 -20.87 4.09 -5.28
CA ASN A 160 -22.04 3.86 -6.12
C ASN A 160 -21.86 2.68 -7.09
#